data_79ce439936aea503d33566e33c9f37e8
#
_entry.id   79ce439936aea503d33566e33c9f37e8
#
_cell.length_a   1.000
_cell.length_b   1.000
_cell.length_c   1.000
_cell.angle_alpha   90.00
_cell.angle_beta   90.00
_cell.angle_gamma   90.00
#
_symmetry.space_group_name_H-M   'P 1'
#
loop_
_entity.id
_entity.type
_entity.pdbx_description
1 polymer ?
#
loop_
_entity_poly.entity_id
_entity_poly.type
_entity_poly.pdbx_seq_one_letter_code
_entity_poly.pdbx_strand_id
1 'polypeptide(L)'
;MCIRDSDYIVDYDFGRITFLTTAGKDPDAKIEIDYEYRSAFEVSSKSLAGVRADWNITDWAKLGGTFIYRSENVADRRPRVGSENIEMYMADLDGTLTFKPAFITRWLNALPLINTTAESRLTFSGEIAYTIPNIYGDP
;
A
#
# COMPACT_ATOMS: atom_id res chain seq x y z
N MET A 1 31.00 -33.11 -17.57
CA MET A 1 32.23 -32.35 -17.27
C MET A 1 31.80 -31.02 -16.71
N CYS A 2 32.10 -30.70 -15.46
CA CYS A 2 31.74 -29.41 -14.89
C CYS A 2 32.79 -28.38 -15.32
N ILE A 3 32.37 -27.37 -16.05
CA ILE A 3 33.19 -26.23 -16.42
C ILE A 3 33.29 -25.32 -15.19
N ARG A 4 34.49 -24.95 -14.78
CA ARG A 4 34.74 -24.05 -13.65
C ARG A 4 34.88 -22.62 -14.14
N ASP A 5 34.75 -21.64 -13.22
CA ASP A 5 34.84 -20.21 -13.50
C ASP A 5 36.15 -19.77 -14.21
N SER A 6 37.18 -20.61 -14.17
CA SER A 6 38.45 -20.41 -14.92
C SER A 6 38.36 -20.67 -16.43
N ASP A 7 37.28 -21.30 -16.90
CA ASP A 7 37.11 -21.75 -18.27
C ASP A 7 36.34 -20.79 -19.14
N TYR A 8 35.67 -19.80 -18.52
CA TYR A 8 34.88 -18.79 -19.19
C TYR A 8 34.90 -17.43 -18.46
N ILE A 9 34.64 -16.36 -19.18
CA ILE A 9 34.43 -15.01 -18.67
C ILE A 9 33.01 -14.58 -19.02
N VAL A 10 32.30 -14.03 -18.05
CA VAL A 10 30.96 -13.46 -18.23
C VAL A 10 31.04 -11.95 -18.18
N ASP A 11 30.56 -11.31 -19.22
CA ASP A 11 30.31 -9.88 -19.27
C ASP A 11 28.83 -9.64 -19.00
N TYR A 12 28.53 -9.22 -17.79
CA TYR A 12 27.14 -9.03 -17.33
C TYR A 12 26.48 -7.80 -17.96
N ASP A 13 27.28 -6.79 -18.37
CA ASP A 13 26.74 -5.56 -18.94
C ASP A 13 26.22 -5.77 -20.36
N PHE A 14 26.90 -6.63 -21.12
CA PHE A 14 26.54 -6.95 -22.52
C PHE A 14 25.91 -8.34 -22.68
N GLY A 15 25.75 -9.11 -21.58
CA GLY A 15 25.21 -10.47 -21.65
C GLY A 15 26.04 -11.43 -22.50
N ARG A 16 27.37 -11.29 -22.47
CA ARG A 16 28.31 -12.07 -23.29
C ARG A 16 29.08 -13.06 -22.44
N ILE A 17 29.15 -14.30 -22.93
CA ILE A 17 29.99 -15.35 -22.34
C ILE A 17 31.12 -15.65 -23.35
N THR A 18 32.36 -15.60 -22.87
CA THR A 18 33.55 -15.92 -23.68
C THR A 18 34.23 -17.13 -23.07
N PHE A 19 34.33 -18.22 -23.84
CA PHE A 19 35.03 -19.42 -23.40
C PHE A 19 36.55 -19.27 -23.64
N LEU A 20 37.34 -19.53 -22.60
CA LEU A 20 38.79 -19.44 -22.60
C LEU A 20 39.43 -20.74 -23.02
N THR A 21 38.75 -21.88 -22.82
CA THR A 21 39.23 -23.23 -23.10
C THR A 21 38.69 -23.77 -24.44
N THR A 22 39.35 -24.78 -24.95
CA THR A 22 38.95 -25.48 -26.18
C THR A 22 37.64 -26.28 -26.02
N ALA A 23 37.24 -26.59 -24.79
CA ALA A 23 35.99 -27.31 -24.50
C ALA A 23 34.72 -26.57 -24.97
N GLY A 24 34.73 -25.22 -24.97
CA GLY A 24 33.62 -24.42 -25.50
C GLY A 24 33.63 -24.23 -27.02
N LYS A 25 34.70 -24.71 -27.71
CA LYS A 25 34.87 -24.61 -29.18
C LYS A 25 34.64 -25.95 -29.88
N ASP A 26 34.37 -27.03 -29.15
CA ASP A 26 34.09 -28.34 -29.71
C ASP A 26 32.69 -28.31 -30.37
N PRO A 27 32.57 -28.64 -31.67
CA PRO A 27 31.30 -28.64 -32.37
C PRO A 27 30.28 -29.64 -31.80
N ASP A 28 30.72 -30.67 -31.08
CA ASP A 28 29.88 -31.69 -30.48
C ASP A 28 29.55 -31.37 -28.98
N ALA A 29 30.06 -30.28 -28.43
CA ALA A 29 29.80 -29.88 -27.05
C ALA A 29 28.37 -29.35 -26.87
N LYS A 30 27.59 -29.99 -26.00
CA LYS A 30 26.31 -29.46 -25.56
C LYS A 30 26.55 -28.42 -24.46
N ILE A 31 26.30 -27.15 -24.78
CA ILE A 31 26.40 -26.04 -23.83
C ILE A 31 25.00 -25.68 -23.38
N GLU A 32 24.76 -25.73 -22.09
CA GLU A 32 23.50 -25.32 -21.43
C GLU A 32 23.82 -24.16 -20.49
N ILE A 33 23.12 -23.04 -20.66
CA ILE A 33 23.37 -21.81 -19.91
C ILE A 33 22.05 -21.39 -19.27
N ASP A 34 22.02 -21.45 -17.95
CA ASP A 34 20.92 -20.90 -17.16
C ASP A 34 21.30 -19.50 -16.70
N TYR A 35 20.46 -18.52 -16.99
CA TYR A 35 20.71 -17.15 -16.57
C TYR A 35 19.45 -16.47 -16.07
N GLU A 36 19.64 -15.65 -15.07
CA GLU A 36 18.63 -14.72 -14.59
C GLU A 36 18.93 -13.32 -15.14
N TYR A 37 17.94 -12.70 -15.74
CA TYR A 37 18.09 -11.32 -16.18
C TYR A 37 17.11 -10.41 -15.45
N ARG A 38 17.54 -9.18 -15.19
CA ARG A 38 16.67 -8.12 -14.74
C ARG A 38 16.37 -7.24 -15.95
N SER A 39 15.08 -7.06 -16.25
CA SER A 39 14.69 -6.09 -17.27
C SER A 39 15.18 -4.70 -16.86
N ALA A 40 15.91 -4.01 -17.73
CA ALA A 40 16.39 -2.65 -17.48
C ALA A 40 15.22 -1.65 -17.37
N PHE A 41 14.06 -2.00 -17.89
CA PHE A 41 12.82 -1.21 -17.84
C PHE A 41 11.71 -2.06 -17.28
N GLU A 42 11.64 -2.16 -15.95
CA GLU A 42 10.50 -2.72 -15.25
C GLU A 42 9.42 -1.65 -15.18
N VAL A 43 8.48 -1.66 -16.10
CA VAL A 43 7.36 -0.73 -16.12
C VAL A 43 6.32 -1.24 -15.13
N SER A 44 6.41 -0.78 -13.88
CA SER A 44 5.32 -0.95 -12.93
C SER A 44 4.35 0.24 -13.04
N SER A 45 3.10 -0.05 -13.30
CA SER A 45 2.04 0.97 -13.29
C SER A 45 1.43 1.04 -11.89
N LYS A 46 1.56 2.19 -11.24
CA LYS A 46 0.98 2.45 -9.93
C LYS A 46 -0.09 3.52 -10.05
N SER A 47 -1.29 3.23 -9.58
CA SER A 47 -2.39 4.19 -9.53
C SER A 47 -2.94 4.29 -8.12
N LEU A 48 -3.27 5.52 -7.73
CA LEU A 48 -3.91 5.85 -6.46
C LEU A 48 -5.02 6.86 -6.75
N ALA A 49 -6.23 6.52 -6.36
CA ALA A 49 -7.37 7.40 -6.44
C ALA A 49 -8.10 7.41 -5.10
N GLY A 50 -8.57 8.58 -4.70
CA GLY A 50 -9.33 8.71 -3.46
C GLY A 50 -10.34 9.83 -3.55
N VAL A 51 -11.42 9.68 -2.82
CA VAL A 51 -12.47 10.67 -2.67
C VAL A 51 -12.85 10.76 -1.20
N ARG A 52 -13.03 11.98 -0.70
CA ARG A 52 -13.58 12.27 0.62
C ARG A 52 -14.80 13.18 0.48
N ALA A 53 -15.82 12.87 1.24
CA ALA A 53 -17.01 13.70 1.35
C ALA A 53 -17.26 14.01 2.83
N ASP A 54 -17.45 15.29 3.14
CA ASP A 54 -17.79 15.78 4.47
C ASP A 54 -19.16 16.43 4.43
N TRP A 55 -20.03 15.99 5.30
CA TRP A 55 -21.41 16.47 5.37
C TRP A 55 -21.72 17.04 6.75
N ASN A 56 -22.01 18.32 6.80
CA ASN A 56 -22.54 18.97 7.98
C ASN A 56 -24.07 18.79 8.02
N ILE A 57 -24.56 17.77 8.72
CA ILE A 57 -25.99 17.45 8.81
C ILE A 57 -26.70 18.55 9.59
N THR A 58 -26.07 18.97 10.68
CA THR A 58 -26.54 20.06 11.56
C THR A 58 -25.33 20.73 12.21
N ASP A 59 -25.55 21.83 12.94
CA ASP A 59 -24.47 22.54 13.68
C ASP A 59 -23.83 21.67 14.77
N TRP A 60 -24.55 20.63 15.21
CA TRP A 60 -24.08 19.71 16.24
C TRP A 60 -23.64 18.33 15.72
N ALA A 61 -23.90 18.01 14.43
CA ALA A 61 -23.60 16.70 13.83
C ALA A 61 -22.88 16.85 12.49
N LYS A 62 -21.72 16.24 12.40
CA LYS A 62 -20.91 16.14 11.19
C LYS A 62 -20.63 14.68 10.89
N LEU A 63 -20.67 14.33 9.61
CA LEU A 63 -20.35 13.00 9.09
C LEU A 63 -19.35 13.16 7.97
N GLY A 64 -18.28 12.37 7.97
CA GLY A 64 -17.30 12.28 6.92
C GLY A 64 -17.20 10.85 6.39
N GLY A 65 -16.79 10.71 5.16
CA GLY A 65 -16.48 9.41 4.58
C GLY A 65 -15.38 9.53 3.55
N THR A 66 -14.47 8.57 3.55
CA THR A 66 -13.34 8.50 2.63
C THR A 66 -13.35 7.16 1.92
N PHE A 67 -13.06 7.18 0.62
CA PHE A 67 -12.84 5.98 -0.17
C PHE A 67 -11.53 6.13 -0.92
N ILE A 68 -10.66 5.12 -0.83
CA ILE A 68 -9.35 5.09 -1.48
C ILE A 68 -9.23 3.78 -2.26
N TYR A 69 -8.79 3.89 -3.50
CA TYR A 69 -8.40 2.78 -4.35
C TYR A 69 -6.92 2.89 -4.70
N ARG A 70 -6.17 1.81 -4.51
CA ARG A 70 -4.78 1.68 -4.92
C ARG A 70 -4.64 0.44 -5.79
N SER A 71 -3.96 0.62 -6.93
CA SER A 71 -3.59 -0.49 -7.81
C SER A 71 -2.11 -0.39 -8.17
N GLU A 72 -1.43 -1.50 -8.12
CA GLU A 72 -0.04 -1.65 -8.53
C GLU A 72 0.06 -2.87 -9.43
N ASN A 73 0.29 -2.63 -10.74
CA ASN A 73 0.41 -3.68 -11.73
C ASN A 73 1.87 -3.80 -12.15
N VAL A 74 2.41 -5.00 -12.05
CA VAL A 74 3.75 -5.35 -12.52
C VAL A 74 3.60 -6.06 -13.86
N ALA A 75 4.36 -5.60 -14.86
CA ALA A 75 4.30 -6.13 -16.23
C ALA A 75 4.97 -7.52 -16.37
N ASP A 76 5.56 -8.05 -15.30
CA ASP A 76 6.24 -9.34 -15.34
C ASP A 76 5.24 -10.50 -15.25
N ARG A 77 5.38 -11.46 -16.15
CA ARG A 77 4.56 -12.68 -16.21
C ARG A 77 4.79 -13.62 -15.02
N ARG A 78 5.95 -13.49 -14.36
CA ARG A 78 6.31 -14.23 -13.13
C ARG A 78 6.90 -13.24 -12.12
N PRO A 79 6.04 -12.49 -11.42
CA PRO A 79 6.52 -11.53 -10.44
C PRO A 79 7.31 -12.24 -9.34
N ARG A 80 8.36 -11.60 -8.87
CA ARG A 80 9.12 -12.06 -7.70
C ARG A 80 8.28 -11.86 -6.44
N VAL A 81 8.57 -12.66 -5.43
CA VAL A 81 7.96 -12.49 -4.10
C VAL A 81 8.22 -11.06 -3.60
N GLY A 82 7.16 -10.32 -3.33
CA GLY A 82 7.20 -8.90 -2.95
C GLY A 82 7.03 -7.91 -4.10
N SER A 83 6.92 -8.38 -5.36
CA SER A 83 6.62 -7.55 -6.56
C SER A 83 5.33 -8.05 -7.23
N GLU A 84 4.38 -8.50 -6.46
CA GLU A 84 3.10 -9.03 -6.95
C GLU A 84 2.12 -7.89 -7.25
N ASN A 85 1.14 -8.16 -8.10
CA ASN A 85 0.06 -7.22 -8.34
C ASN A 85 -0.72 -6.99 -7.04
N ILE A 86 -0.91 -5.74 -6.67
CA ILE A 86 -1.62 -5.34 -5.46
C ILE A 86 -2.80 -4.47 -5.86
N GLU A 87 -3.98 -4.89 -5.46
CA GLU A 87 -5.17 -4.03 -5.45
C GLU A 87 -5.66 -3.88 -4.02
N MET A 88 -5.98 -2.67 -3.62
CA MET A 88 -6.45 -2.37 -2.28
C MET A 88 -7.57 -1.34 -2.33
N TYR A 89 -8.64 -1.67 -1.66
CA TYR A 89 -9.76 -0.77 -1.40
C TYR A 89 -9.78 -0.42 0.08
N MET A 90 -9.92 0.85 0.40
CA MET A 90 -10.10 1.34 1.75
C MET A 90 -11.34 2.22 1.79
N ALA A 91 -12.22 1.95 2.73
CA ALA A 91 -13.37 2.78 3.02
C ALA A 91 -13.34 3.18 4.49
N ASP A 92 -13.60 4.44 4.76
CA ASP A 92 -13.64 5.03 6.08
C ASP A 92 -14.91 5.84 6.26
N LEU A 93 -15.47 5.78 7.46
CA LEU A 93 -16.60 6.58 7.90
C LEU A 93 -16.27 7.20 9.25
N ASP A 94 -16.30 8.51 9.34
CA ASP A 94 -16.06 9.27 10.55
C ASP A 94 -17.25 10.16 10.90
N GLY A 95 -17.45 10.37 12.19
CA GLY A 95 -18.53 11.21 12.67
C GLY A 95 -18.18 11.98 13.94
N THR A 96 -18.71 13.19 14.04
CA THR A 96 -18.57 14.02 15.24
C THR A 96 -19.91 14.59 15.65
N LEU A 97 -20.25 14.39 16.92
CA LEU A 97 -21.46 14.92 17.55
C LEU A 97 -21.04 15.86 18.69
N THR A 98 -21.53 17.09 18.66
CA THR A 98 -21.22 18.10 19.67
C THR A 98 -22.51 18.58 20.32
N PHE A 99 -22.69 18.27 21.59
CA PHE A 99 -23.86 18.69 22.38
C PHE A 99 -23.47 19.77 23.38
N LYS A 100 -24.43 20.67 23.68
CA LYS A 100 -24.30 21.65 24.73
C LYS A 100 -25.37 21.40 25.82
N PRO A 101 -25.19 20.36 26.65
CA PRO A 101 -26.20 19.97 27.62
C PRO A 101 -26.24 20.94 28.80
N ALA A 102 -27.31 21.75 28.88
CA ALA A 102 -27.54 22.72 29.97
C ALA A 102 -27.70 22.04 31.34
N PHE A 103 -28.06 20.75 31.38
CA PHE A 103 -28.20 20.03 32.64
C PHE A 103 -26.86 19.83 33.36
N ILE A 104 -25.77 19.67 32.64
CA ILE A 104 -24.41 19.50 33.22
C ILE A 104 -24.03 20.78 33.98
N THR A 105 -24.24 21.94 33.37
CA THR A 105 -23.98 23.23 34.02
C THR A 105 -24.84 23.42 35.24
N ARG A 106 -26.12 23.00 35.22
CA ARG A 106 -27.02 23.05 36.38
C ARG A 106 -26.55 22.14 37.52
N TRP A 107 -26.09 20.93 37.21
CA TRP A 107 -25.59 20.00 38.23
C TRP A 107 -24.30 20.51 38.87
N LEU A 108 -23.39 21.11 38.08
CA LEU A 108 -22.19 21.71 38.61
C LEU A 108 -22.49 22.90 39.53
N ASN A 109 -23.45 23.72 39.18
CA ASN A 109 -23.88 24.86 40.02
C ASN A 109 -24.71 24.46 41.25
N ALA A 110 -25.15 23.20 41.33
CA ALA A 110 -25.80 22.66 42.54
C ALA A 110 -24.77 22.32 43.65
N LEU A 111 -23.48 22.28 43.33
CA LEU A 111 -22.42 22.11 44.31
C LEU A 111 -22.10 23.45 44.99
N PRO A 112 -22.03 23.50 46.34
CA PRO A 112 -21.98 24.75 47.11
C PRO A 112 -20.72 25.60 46.96
N LEU A 113 -19.73 25.08 46.20
CA LEU A 113 -18.44 25.78 45.97
C LEU A 113 -18.18 26.16 44.51
N ILE A 114 -19.09 25.78 43.59
CA ILE A 114 -18.91 25.98 42.14
C ILE A 114 -20.08 26.87 41.66
N ASN A 115 -19.71 28.03 41.12
CA ASN A 115 -20.65 28.93 40.46
C ASN A 115 -20.05 29.28 39.08
N THR A 116 -20.50 28.59 38.05
CA THR A 116 -19.97 28.78 36.67
C THR A 116 -21.08 29.16 35.71
N THR A 117 -20.83 30.18 34.91
CA THR A 117 -21.68 30.59 33.77
C THR A 117 -21.17 29.99 32.43
N ALA A 118 -20.09 29.20 32.48
CA ALA A 118 -19.54 28.58 31.29
C ALA A 118 -20.49 27.52 30.70
N GLU A 119 -20.68 27.55 29.39
CA GLU A 119 -21.44 26.53 28.67
C GLU A 119 -20.67 25.20 28.66
N SER A 120 -21.33 24.14 29.15
CA SER A 120 -20.78 22.79 29.03
C SER A 120 -20.86 22.32 27.60
N ARG A 121 -19.77 21.75 27.10
CA ARG A 121 -19.71 21.15 25.77
C ARG A 121 -19.30 19.70 25.91
N LEU A 122 -20.05 18.84 25.26
CA LEU A 122 -19.78 17.41 25.18
C LEU A 122 -19.60 17.02 23.70
N THR A 123 -18.42 16.50 23.35
CA THR A 123 -18.10 16.10 21.97
C THR A 123 -17.83 14.61 21.95
N PHE A 124 -18.53 13.90 21.08
CA PHE A 124 -18.27 12.51 20.74
C PHE A 124 -17.74 12.47 19.31
N SER A 125 -16.63 11.78 19.11
CA SER A 125 -16.11 11.47 17.78
C SER A 125 -15.84 9.97 17.66
N GLY A 126 -16.13 9.42 16.51
CA GLY A 126 -15.92 8.02 16.19
C GLY A 126 -15.52 7.87 14.73
N GLU A 127 -14.76 6.82 14.45
CA GLU A 127 -14.25 6.47 13.12
C GLU A 127 -14.30 4.96 12.96
N ILE A 128 -14.69 4.50 11.77
CA ILE A 128 -14.68 3.10 11.37
C ILE A 128 -14.01 3.04 10.00
N ALA A 129 -12.85 2.38 9.93
CA ALA A 129 -12.14 2.15 8.70
C ALA A 129 -12.13 0.65 8.35
N TYR A 130 -12.30 0.35 7.06
CA TYR A 130 -12.26 -0.99 6.54
C TYR A 130 -11.37 -1.05 5.31
N THR A 131 -10.45 -2.03 5.28
CA THR A 131 -9.51 -2.24 4.19
C THR A 131 -9.67 -3.64 3.63
N ILE A 132 -9.81 -3.75 2.31
CA ILE A 132 -9.83 -5.00 1.57
C ILE A 132 -8.57 -5.08 0.72
N PRO A 133 -7.55 -5.82 1.14
CA PRO A 133 -6.40 -6.10 0.30
C PRO A 133 -6.75 -7.24 -0.67
N ASN A 134 -6.57 -7.02 -1.96
CA ASN A 134 -6.57 -8.08 -2.97
C ASN A 134 -5.12 -8.25 -3.46
N ILE A 135 -4.43 -9.25 -2.92
CA ILE A 135 -3.01 -9.53 -3.22
C ILE A 135 -2.87 -10.38 -4.48
N TYR A 136 -3.95 -11.02 -4.91
CA TYR A 136 -3.99 -11.80 -6.14
C TYR A 136 -5.06 -11.17 -7.01
N GLY A 137 -4.62 -10.39 -8.02
CA GLY A 137 -5.54 -9.99 -9.08
C GLY A 137 -6.19 -11.25 -9.63
N ASP A 138 -7.52 -11.27 -9.58
CA ASP A 138 -8.31 -12.34 -10.18
C ASP A 138 -7.93 -12.47 -11.67
N PRO A 139 -7.70 -13.69 -12.21
CA PRO A 139 -7.22 -13.88 -13.57
C PRO A 139 -8.21 -13.42 -14.63
#